data_7a4c7c0770881761c63dc4854716b003
#
_entry.id   7a4c7c0770881761c63dc4854716b003
#
_cell.length_a   1.000
_cell.length_b   1.000
_cell.length_c   1.000
_cell.angle_alpha   90.00
_cell.angle_beta   90.00
_cell.angle_gamma   90.00
#
_symmetry.space_group_name_H-M   'P 1'
#
loop_
_entity.id
_entity.type
_entity.pdbx_description
1 polymer ?
#
loop_
_entity_poly.entity_id
_entity_poly.type
_entity_poly.pdbx_seq_one_letter_code
_entity_poly.pdbx_strand_id
1 'polypeptide(L)'
;MGQPAAAQGSMVVAVDTHIVMIPSPGGPIPTPLPSPYSGQITGGTVATVKVMGKPAAVVGSVDQNAPPHIPVGGPFQTPPQNQATVRTGSATVLIGGQQAARNLDTATTCDDVAPTAPKGQIVAAGTVLIG
;
A
#
# COMPACT_ATOMS: atom_id res chain seq x y z
N MET A 1 -8.64 2.14 23.23
CA MET A 1 -7.68 3.11 22.67
C MET A 1 -7.72 3.06 21.18
N GLY A 2 -7.78 4.21 20.55
CA GLY A 2 -7.86 4.28 19.11
C GLY A 2 -6.49 4.47 18.47
N GLN A 3 -6.46 4.23 17.17
CA GLN A 3 -5.33 4.57 16.31
C GLN A 3 -5.71 5.77 15.45
N PRO A 4 -4.75 6.61 15.04
CA PRO A 4 -5.06 7.70 14.13
C PRO A 4 -5.76 7.20 12.86
N ALA A 5 -6.84 7.85 12.49
CA ALA A 5 -7.60 7.49 11.29
C ALA A 5 -6.77 7.76 10.03
N ALA A 6 -6.87 6.89 9.06
CA ALA A 6 -6.29 7.10 7.75
C ALA A 6 -7.25 7.83 6.83
N ALA A 7 -6.71 8.59 5.90
CA ALA A 7 -7.47 9.38 4.95
C ALA A 7 -6.72 9.43 3.62
N GLN A 8 -7.36 10.04 2.63
CA GLN A 8 -6.66 10.33 1.38
C GLN A 8 -5.38 11.11 1.68
N GLY A 9 -4.27 10.68 1.11
CA GLY A 9 -2.96 11.27 1.38
C GLY A 9 -2.17 10.56 2.47
N SER A 10 -2.77 9.69 3.29
CA SER A 10 -2.03 8.84 4.22
C SER A 10 -1.12 7.89 3.45
N MET A 11 0.01 7.54 4.06
CA MET A 11 1.03 6.74 3.38
C MET A 11 0.87 5.26 3.65
N VAL A 12 1.28 4.45 2.67
CA VAL A 12 1.47 3.02 2.85
C VAL A 12 2.94 2.72 2.57
N VAL A 13 3.58 2.00 3.46
CA VAL A 13 4.99 1.64 3.33
C VAL A 13 5.17 0.13 3.35
N ALA A 14 6.11 -0.35 2.54
CA ALA A 14 6.45 -1.76 2.47
C ALA A 14 7.81 -1.94 1.80
N VAL A 15 8.28 -3.18 1.80
CA VAL A 15 9.37 -3.60 0.90
C VAL A 15 8.81 -4.72 0.03
N ASP A 16 8.64 -4.41 -1.26
CA ASP A 16 8.18 -5.39 -2.23
C ASP A 16 9.35 -6.19 -2.78
N THR A 17 9.07 -7.37 -3.30
CA THR A 17 10.05 -8.17 -4.01
C THR A 17 9.64 -8.25 -5.48
N HIS A 18 10.51 -7.78 -6.35
CA HIS A 18 10.32 -7.85 -7.79
C HIS A 18 11.45 -8.64 -8.44
N ILE A 19 11.12 -9.39 -9.48
CA ILE A 19 12.09 -10.19 -10.21
C ILE A 19 12.70 -9.33 -11.31
N VAL A 20 14.02 -9.16 -11.23
CA VAL A 20 14.81 -8.40 -12.18
C VAL A 20 15.62 -9.37 -13.03
N MET A 21 15.64 -9.17 -14.33
CA MET A 21 16.40 -9.99 -15.27
C MET A 21 17.83 -9.48 -15.34
N ILE A 22 18.73 -10.13 -14.62
CA ILE A 22 20.13 -9.71 -14.55
C ILE A 22 20.90 -10.33 -15.72
N PRO A 23 21.57 -9.54 -16.58
CA PRO A 23 22.36 -10.05 -17.68
C PRO A 23 23.50 -10.95 -17.19
N SER A 24 23.73 -12.05 -17.90
CA SER A 24 24.85 -12.95 -17.63
C SER A 24 25.33 -13.56 -18.95
N PRO A 25 26.55 -14.18 -18.99
CA PRO A 25 27.06 -14.81 -20.22
C PRO A 25 26.14 -15.90 -20.77
N GLY A 26 25.39 -16.59 -19.91
CA GLY A 26 24.44 -17.63 -20.32
C GLY A 26 23.03 -17.13 -20.59
N GLY A 27 22.81 -15.80 -20.58
CA GLY A 27 21.51 -15.18 -20.72
C GLY A 27 21.03 -14.53 -19.43
N PRO A 28 19.93 -13.78 -19.48
CA PRO A 28 19.41 -13.11 -18.29
C PRO A 28 19.00 -14.10 -17.20
N ILE A 29 19.32 -13.78 -15.95
CA ILE A 29 18.97 -14.61 -14.78
C ILE A 29 17.90 -13.91 -13.98
N PRO A 30 16.71 -14.52 -13.79
CA PRO A 30 15.68 -13.96 -12.91
C PRO A 30 16.21 -13.88 -11.47
N THR A 31 16.18 -12.68 -10.90
CA THR A 31 16.74 -12.42 -9.57
C THR A 31 15.73 -11.65 -8.74
N PRO A 32 15.23 -12.22 -7.62
CA PRO A 32 14.36 -11.47 -6.71
C PRO A 32 15.16 -10.39 -5.99
N LEU A 33 14.69 -9.15 -6.07
CA LEU A 33 15.34 -8.02 -5.40
C LEU A 33 14.32 -7.21 -4.62
N PRO A 34 14.73 -6.64 -3.46
CA PRO A 34 13.84 -5.80 -2.69
C PRO A 34 13.64 -4.45 -3.37
N SER A 35 12.42 -3.95 -3.32
CA SER A 35 12.04 -2.64 -3.85
C SER A 35 11.21 -1.91 -2.81
N PRO A 36 11.71 -0.81 -2.24
CA PRO A 36 10.93 -0.05 -1.26
C PRO A 36 9.66 0.50 -1.88
N TYR A 37 8.54 0.32 -1.18
CA TYR A 37 7.24 0.86 -1.56
C TYR A 37 6.87 2.01 -0.63
N SER A 38 6.48 3.13 -1.18
CA SER A 38 6.00 4.28 -0.43
C SER A 38 4.91 4.96 -1.26
N GLY A 39 3.66 4.68 -0.93
CA GLY A 39 2.52 5.19 -1.68
C GLY A 39 1.65 6.08 -0.83
N GLN A 40 0.79 6.86 -1.50
CA GLN A 40 -0.23 7.64 -0.84
C GLN A 40 -1.60 7.12 -1.25
N ILE A 41 -2.52 7.09 -0.31
CA ILE A 41 -3.90 6.71 -0.59
C ILE A 41 -4.51 7.78 -1.49
N THR A 42 -4.96 7.38 -2.68
CA THR A 42 -5.45 8.29 -3.70
C THR A 42 -6.89 8.02 -4.13
N GLY A 43 -7.42 6.82 -3.85
CA GLY A 43 -8.74 6.44 -4.32
C GLY A 43 -9.43 5.43 -3.43
N GLY A 44 -10.69 5.13 -3.76
CA GLY A 44 -11.49 4.21 -2.97
C GLY A 44 -11.86 4.75 -1.58
N THR A 45 -11.73 6.05 -1.38
CA THR A 45 -12.05 6.72 -0.11
C THR A 45 -13.51 7.15 -0.07
N VAL A 46 -14.01 7.46 1.13
CA VAL A 46 -15.40 7.86 1.33
C VAL A 46 -15.48 9.37 1.43
N ALA A 47 -15.97 10.02 0.38
CA ALA A 47 -15.97 11.48 0.29
C ALA A 47 -16.97 12.17 1.24
N THR A 48 -17.98 11.44 1.70
CA THR A 48 -18.99 11.99 2.60
C THR A 48 -18.53 12.04 4.05
N VAL A 49 -17.43 11.37 4.39
CA VAL A 49 -16.84 11.40 5.73
C VAL A 49 -15.42 11.97 5.61
N LYS A 50 -15.19 13.04 6.34
CA LYS A 50 -13.87 13.71 6.32
C LYS A 50 -13.10 13.43 7.60
N VAL A 51 -11.82 13.12 7.44
CA VAL A 51 -10.86 13.00 8.51
C VAL A 51 -9.89 14.17 8.34
N MET A 52 -9.95 15.14 9.25
CA MET A 52 -9.11 16.33 9.18
C MET A 52 -9.20 17.02 7.80
N GLY A 53 -10.41 17.09 7.25
CA GLY A 53 -10.68 17.76 5.98
C GLY A 53 -10.47 16.94 4.73
N LYS A 54 -10.08 15.66 4.86
CA LYS A 54 -9.82 14.78 3.71
C LYS A 54 -10.72 13.56 3.72
N PRO A 55 -11.09 13.00 2.55
CA PRO A 55 -11.93 11.81 2.50
C PRO A 55 -11.34 10.67 3.32
N ALA A 56 -12.18 9.99 4.09
CA ALA A 56 -11.75 8.90 4.95
C ALA A 56 -11.32 7.67 4.14
N ALA A 57 -10.26 7.02 4.58
CA ALA A 57 -9.80 5.75 4.00
C ALA A 57 -10.50 4.58 4.69
N VAL A 58 -10.76 3.55 3.91
CA VAL A 58 -11.46 2.34 4.37
C VAL A 58 -10.79 1.11 3.75
N VAL A 59 -11.17 -0.07 4.21
CA VAL A 59 -10.77 -1.32 3.55
C VAL A 59 -11.24 -1.25 2.09
N GLY A 60 -10.34 -1.54 1.16
CA GLY A 60 -10.59 -1.37 -0.27
C GLY A 60 -10.05 -0.08 -0.86
N SER A 61 -9.63 0.88 -0.04
CA SER A 61 -8.96 2.07 -0.54
C SER A 61 -7.66 1.70 -1.25
N VAL A 62 -7.30 2.47 -2.27
CA VAL A 62 -6.17 2.19 -3.16
C VAL A 62 -5.14 3.28 -3.01
N ASP A 63 -3.86 2.90 -3.01
CA ASP A 63 -2.78 3.87 -3.04
C ASP A 63 -1.86 3.64 -4.24
N GLN A 64 -1.07 4.66 -4.54
CA GLN A 64 -0.14 4.68 -5.66
C GLN A 64 1.28 4.85 -5.13
N ASN A 65 2.18 3.96 -5.56
CA ASN A 65 3.59 4.07 -5.23
C ASN A 65 4.20 5.27 -5.97
N ALA A 66 4.81 6.18 -5.24
CA ALA A 66 5.46 7.34 -5.83
C ALA A 66 6.77 7.64 -5.07
N PRO A 67 7.91 7.58 -5.77
CA PRO A 67 8.07 7.27 -7.18
C PRO A 67 7.82 5.79 -7.48
N PRO A 68 7.49 5.44 -8.75
CA PRO A 68 7.33 4.05 -9.16
C PRO A 68 8.61 3.24 -8.92
N HIS A 69 8.47 1.92 -8.75
CA HIS A 69 9.63 1.05 -8.66
C HIS A 69 10.51 1.15 -9.90
N ILE A 70 11.82 1.16 -9.68
CA ILE A 70 12.83 1.26 -10.74
C ILE A 70 13.68 -0.02 -10.67
N PRO A 71 13.87 -0.73 -11.79
CA PRO A 71 14.72 -1.91 -11.79
C PRO A 71 16.19 -1.53 -11.64
N VAL A 72 16.95 -2.37 -10.93
CA VAL A 72 18.39 -2.19 -10.71
C VAL A 72 19.12 -3.40 -11.26
N GLY A 73 20.03 -3.18 -12.19
CA GLY A 73 20.87 -4.22 -12.77
C GLY A 73 20.29 -4.89 -14.01
N GLY A 74 19.05 -4.64 -14.37
CA GLY A 74 18.37 -5.18 -15.54
C GLY A 74 16.90 -4.84 -15.52
N PRO A 75 16.13 -5.18 -16.56
CA PRO A 75 14.70 -4.88 -16.60
C PRO A 75 13.91 -5.77 -15.65
N PHE A 76 12.73 -5.33 -15.25
CA PHE A 76 11.79 -6.19 -14.55
C PHE A 76 11.33 -7.34 -15.45
N GLN A 77 11.16 -8.52 -14.87
CA GLN A 77 10.52 -9.63 -15.57
C GLN A 77 9.06 -9.30 -15.86
N THR A 78 8.36 -8.73 -14.89
CA THR A 78 6.98 -8.26 -15.02
C THR A 78 6.91 -6.82 -14.55
N PRO A 79 6.34 -5.90 -15.34
CA PRO A 79 6.21 -4.51 -14.89
C PRO A 79 5.42 -4.43 -13.58
N PRO A 80 5.94 -3.73 -12.55
CA PRO A 80 5.22 -3.59 -11.29
C PRO A 80 3.96 -2.74 -11.47
N GLN A 81 2.90 -3.08 -10.75
CA GLN A 81 1.65 -2.32 -10.80
C GLN A 81 1.75 -1.00 -10.04
N ASN A 82 2.66 -0.90 -9.09
CA ASN A 82 2.87 0.31 -8.27
C ASN A 82 1.60 0.76 -7.55
N GLN A 83 0.79 -0.19 -7.12
CA GLN A 83 -0.46 0.04 -6.40
C GLN A 83 -0.54 -0.87 -5.19
N ALA A 84 -1.25 -0.41 -4.17
CA ALA A 84 -1.62 -1.23 -3.02
C ALA A 84 -3.09 -1.04 -2.70
N THR A 85 -3.66 -2.02 -1.99
CA THR A 85 -5.06 -1.99 -1.56
C THR A 85 -5.10 -2.26 -0.06
N VAL A 86 -5.81 -1.41 0.67
CA VAL A 86 -6.00 -1.56 2.11
C VAL A 86 -6.81 -2.82 2.39
N ARG A 87 -6.30 -3.67 3.29
CA ARG A 87 -6.89 -4.98 3.59
C ARG A 87 -7.50 -5.10 4.97
N THR A 88 -7.00 -4.37 5.95
CA THR A 88 -7.55 -4.42 7.31
C THR A 88 -7.98 -3.05 7.78
N GLY A 89 -8.90 -3.04 8.73
CA GLY A 89 -9.44 -1.83 9.32
C GLY A 89 -10.07 -2.13 10.67
N SER A 90 -10.75 -1.13 11.22
CA SER A 90 -11.44 -1.27 12.50
C SER A 90 -12.55 -2.32 12.43
N ALA A 91 -12.58 -3.20 13.43
CA ALA A 91 -13.67 -4.16 13.55
C ALA A 91 -14.97 -3.52 14.07
N THR A 92 -14.88 -2.33 14.65
CA THR A 92 -16.02 -1.70 15.34
C THR A 92 -16.52 -0.43 14.67
N VAL A 93 -15.73 0.19 13.79
CA VAL A 93 -16.09 1.45 13.13
C VAL A 93 -16.18 1.22 11.63
N LEU A 94 -17.36 1.50 11.09
CA LEU A 94 -17.62 1.41 9.65
C LEU A 94 -17.82 2.82 9.09
N ILE A 95 -17.25 3.05 7.92
CA ILE A 95 -17.42 4.28 7.17
C ILE A 95 -17.88 3.90 5.77
N GLY A 96 -19.05 4.39 5.37
CA GLY A 96 -19.60 4.01 4.07
C GLY A 96 -19.84 2.51 3.91
N GLY A 97 -20.08 1.80 5.02
CA GLY A 97 -20.30 0.35 5.02
C GLY A 97 -19.04 -0.50 5.00
N GLN A 98 -17.86 0.12 5.03
CA GLN A 98 -16.57 -0.57 5.05
C GLN A 98 -15.82 -0.28 6.34
N GLN A 99 -14.96 -1.19 6.75
CA GLN A 99 -14.13 -0.98 7.94
C GLN A 99 -13.23 0.23 7.77
N ALA A 100 -13.21 1.11 8.75
CA ALA A 100 -12.39 2.32 8.72
C ALA A 100 -10.90 1.97 8.83
N ALA A 101 -10.09 2.52 7.96
CA ALA A 101 -8.65 2.29 7.96
C ALA A 101 -7.94 3.19 8.98
N ARG A 102 -6.90 2.67 9.59
CA ARG A 102 -6.17 3.34 10.68
C ARG A 102 -4.67 3.19 10.51
N ASN A 103 -3.93 3.95 11.27
CA ASN A 103 -2.50 3.74 11.42
C ASN A 103 -2.21 2.28 11.79
N LEU A 104 -1.21 1.69 11.16
CA LEU A 104 -0.76 0.30 11.32
C LEU A 104 -1.69 -0.77 10.70
N ASP A 105 -2.81 -0.39 10.14
CA ASP A 105 -3.58 -1.34 9.34
C ASP A 105 -2.79 -1.76 8.09
N THR A 106 -3.12 -2.90 7.52
CA THR A 106 -2.31 -3.52 6.49
C THR A 106 -2.85 -3.31 5.09
N ALA A 107 -1.97 -3.40 4.12
CA ALA A 107 -2.30 -3.29 2.71
C ALA A 107 -1.51 -4.34 1.91
N THR A 108 -2.13 -4.82 0.83
CA THR A 108 -1.46 -5.69 -0.13
C THR A 108 -0.79 -4.82 -1.19
N THR A 109 0.52 -4.97 -1.36
CA THR A 109 1.31 -4.23 -2.32
C THR A 109 1.52 -5.03 -3.60
N CYS A 110 2.46 -4.64 -4.45
CA CYS A 110 2.58 -5.17 -5.81
C CYS A 110 3.73 -6.18 -5.99
N ASP A 111 3.94 -7.08 -5.04
CA ASP A 111 4.97 -8.12 -5.17
C ASP A 111 4.79 -8.98 -6.42
N ASP A 112 5.90 -9.38 -7.03
CA ASP A 112 5.89 -10.36 -8.11
C ASP A 112 5.66 -11.78 -7.60
N VAL A 113 6.24 -12.08 -6.45
CA VAL A 113 5.96 -13.35 -5.79
C VAL A 113 4.61 -13.20 -5.12
N ALA A 114 3.62 -13.99 -5.53
CA ALA A 114 2.25 -13.86 -5.04
C ALA A 114 2.23 -13.77 -3.52
N PRO A 115 1.86 -12.63 -2.97
CA PRO A 115 1.82 -12.48 -1.53
C PRO A 115 0.65 -13.28 -0.99
N THR A 116 0.92 -14.04 0.03
CA THR A 116 -0.12 -14.76 0.72
C THR A 116 -0.69 -13.92 1.86
N ALA A 117 -0.01 -12.85 2.25
CA ALA A 117 -0.42 -11.98 3.33
C ALA A 117 -0.11 -10.52 3.01
N PRO A 118 -0.95 -9.58 3.44
CA PRO A 118 -0.66 -8.16 3.31
C PRO A 118 0.57 -7.81 4.13
N LYS A 119 1.52 -7.11 3.54
CA LYS A 119 2.74 -6.70 4.24
C LYS A 119 2.93 -5.19 4.30
N GLY A 120 2.18 -4.42 3.51
CA GLY A 120 2.20 -2.98 3.62
C GLY A 120 1.55 -2.52 4.90
N GLN A 121 2.03 -1.41 5.45
CA GLN A 121 1.44 -0.80 6.64
C GLN A 121 1.07 0.64 6.35
N ILE A 122 -0.09 1.03 6.86
CA ILE A 122 -0.54 2.41 6.79
C ILE A 122 0.20 3.22 7.84
N VAL A 123 0.73 4.36 7.42
CA VAL A 123 1.28 5.37 8.33
C VAL A 123 0.34 6.56 8.30
N ALA A 124 -0.37 6.77 9.37
CA ALA A 124 -1.30 7.88 9.52
C ALA A 124 -1.06 8.58 10.85
N ALA A 125 -1.25 9.88 10.86
CA ALA A 125 -1.12 10.70 12.07
C ALA A 125 -2.28 11.68 12.12
N GLY A 126 -2.63 12.11 13.31
CA GLY A 126 -3.69 13.10 13.47
C GLY A 126 -4.43 12.93 14.78
N THR A 127 -5.45 13.75 14.96
CA THR A 127 -6.21 13.83 16.20
C THR A 127 -7.51 13.02 16.18
N VAL A 128 -7.91 12.52 15.02
CA VAL A 128 -9.09 11.65 14.91
C VAL A 128 -8.64 10.22 15.16
N LEU A 129 -9.21 9.59 16.18
CA LEU A 129 -8.84 8.23 16.57
C LEU A 129 -10.00 7.27 16.30
N ILE A 130 -9.65 6.08 15.84
CA ILE A 130 -10.61 5.01 15.52
C ILE A 130 -10.21 3.77 16.33
N GLY A 131 -11.16 3.24 17.03
CA GLY A 131 -10.97 2.04 17.84
C GLY A 131 -10.87 0.73 17.05
#